data_cc244e59c2a0dbcea1375c1a0f16fc24
#
_entry.id   cc244e59c2a0dbcea1375c1a0f16fc24
#
_cell.length_a   1.000
_cell.length_b   1.000
_cell.length_c   1.000
_cell.angle_alpha   90.00
_cell.angle_beta   90.00
_cell.angle_gamma   90.00
#
_symmetry.space_group_name_H-M   'P 1'
#
loop_
_entity.id
_entity.type
_entity.pdbx_description
1 polymer ?
#
loop_
_entity_poly.entity_id
_entity_poly.type
_entity_poly.pdbx_seq_one_letter_code
_entity_poly.pdbx_strand_id
1 'polypeptide(L)'
;MKFKRILFSLLLPSLIFLNNSMAADRYLRCQGRLVSIGDTKEEVLDKCGKPDKRDQLEEDQNSTISQIYDYKTERYMAPKVIKQPIQMERWTYNMGPNKFIRYLYFQNGELIKIETGERGRN
;
A
#
# COMPACT_ATOMS: atom_id res chain seq x y z
N MET A 1 9.58 63.29 21.17
CA MET A 1 8.55 62.28 20.86
C MET A 1 9.20 60.94 20.69
N LYS A 2 8.95 60.06 21.62
CA LYS A 2 9.47 58.71 21.57
C LYS A 2 8.40 57.83 20.91
N PHE A 3 8.65 57.46 19.66
CA PHE A 3 7.87 56.41 19.04
C PHE A 3 8.29 55.07 19.63
N LYS A 4 7.52 54.54 20.52
CA LYS A 4 7.64 53.13 20.89
C LYS A 4 7.29 52.32 19.66
N ARG A 5 8.28 51.87 18.96
CA ARG A 5 8.10 50.81 17.98
C ARG A 5 7.77 49.57 18.77
N ILE A 6 6.47 49.30 18.91
CA ILE A 6 6.01 48.01 19.35
C ILE A 6 6.35 47.07 18.20
N LEU A 7 7.48 46.40 18.33
CA LEU A 7 7.76 45.24 17.54
C LEU A 7 6.71 44.19 17.93
N PHE A 8 5.60 44.20 17.20
CA PHE A 8 4.75 43.04 17.15
C PHE A 8 5.56 41.94 16.48
N SER A 9 6.32 41.23 17.31
CA SER A 9 6.80 39.92 16.93
C SER A 9 5.55 39.07 16.79
N LEU A 10 5.01 39.03 15.58
CA LEU A 10 4.07 38.03 15.17
C LEU A 10 4.80 36.69 15.23
N LEU A 11 4.84 36.12 16.43
CA LEU A 11 5.02 34.70 16.61
C LEU A 11 3.83 34.05 15.96
N LEU A 12 3.92 33.85 14.65
CA LEU A 12 3.11 32.88 13.95
C LEU A 12 3.40 31.53 14.63
N PRO A 13 2.45 30.92 15.34
CA PRO A 13 2.61 29.53 15.68
C PRO A 13 2.72 28.79 14.35
N SER A 14 3.92 28.38 14.04
CA SER A 14 4.16 27.42 13.01
C SER A 14 3.39 26.16 13.43
N LEU A 15 2.17 26.05 12.98
CA LEU A 15 1.40 24.83 13.06
C LEU A 15 2.19 23.79 12.23
N ILE A 16 3.11 23.13 12.91
CA ILE A 16 3.74 21.93 12.37
C ILE A 16 2.62 20.90 12.34
N PHE A 17 1.94 20.82 11.19
CA PHE A 17 1.14 19.66 10.89
C PHE A 17 2.12 18.50 10.77
N LEU A 18 2.26 17.75 11.86
CA LEU A 18 2.82 16.41 11.80
C LEU A 18 1.86 15.60 10.93
N ASN A 19 2.04 15.70 9.64
CA ASN A 19 1.46 14.75 8.72
C ASN A 19 2.12 13.41 9.04
N ASN A 20 1.50 12.64 9.91
CA ASN A 20 1.77 11.22 9.99
C ASN A 20 1.32 10.60 8.67
N SER A 21 2.01 10.90 7.60
CA SER A 21 1.89 10.11 6.41
C SER A 21 2.47 8.75 6.76
N MET A 22 1.61 7.76 6.97
CA MET A 22 2.01 6.37 6.87
C MET A 22 2.45 6.18 5.43
N ALA A 23 3.73 6.48 5.15
CA ALA A 23 4.33 6.15 3.89
C ALA A 23 4.30 4.63 3.81
N ALA A 24 3.44 4.07 2.94
CA ALA A 24 3.49 2.66 2.62
C ALA A 24 4.93 2.36 2.19
N ASP A 25 5.56 1.39 2.83
CA ASP A 25 6.91 0.99 2.50
C ASP A 25 6.93 0.55 1.04
N ARG A 26 7.77 1.16 0.24
CA ARG A 26 7.93 0.79 -1.18
C ARG A 26 9.03 -0.23 -1.41
N TYR A 27 9.86 -0.40 -0.43
CA TYR A 27 11.06 -1.23 -0.51
C TYR A 27 11.23 -2.06 0.74
N LEU A 28 11.76 -3.25 0.57
CA LEU A 28 12.18 -4.13 1.64
C LEU A 28 13.59 -4.64 1.32
N ARG A 29 14.47 -4.54 2.31
CA ARG A 29 15.81 -5.10 2.16
C ARG A 29 15.88 -6.47 2.79
N CYS A 30 16.14 -7.48 1.97
CA CYS A 30 16.36 -8.86 2.39
C CYS A 30 17.81 -9.24 2.15
N GLN A 31 18.58 -9.53 3.20
CA GLN A 31 19.98 -9.98 3.08
C GLN A 31 20.82 -9.10 2.14
N GLY A 32 20.66 -7.79 2.24
CA GLY A 32 21.36 -6.83 1.40
C GLY A 32 20.78 -6.63 -0.01
N ARG A 33 19.77 -7.39 -0.39
CA ARG A 33 19.07 -7.29 -1.68
C ARG A 33 17.77 -6.52 -1.53
N LEU A 34 17.44 -5.69 -2.49
CA LEU A 34 16.28 -4.81 -2.46
C LEU A 34 15.08 -5.44 -3.17
N VAL A 35 13.98 -5.59 -2.45
CA VAL A 35 12.66 -5.94 -2.97
C VAL A 35 11.85 -4.67 -3.14
N SER A 36 11.20 -4.50 -4.28
CA SER A 36 10.42 -3.30 -4.63
C SER A 36 9.00 -3.65 -5.03
N ILE A 37 8.09 -2.71 -4.87
CA ILE A 37 6.75 -2.81 -5.46
C ILE A 37 6.89 -3.04 -6.97
N GLY A 38 6.16 -4.01 -7.49
CA GLY A 38 6.25 -4.47 -8.87
C GLY A 38 7.09 -5.74 -9.07
N ASP A 39 7.85 -6.16 -8.07
CA ASP A 39 8.60 -7.42 -8.13
C ASP A 39 7.64 -8.62 -8.18
N THR A 40 8.05 -9.66 -8.90
CA THR A 40 7.29 -10.92 -8.95
C THR A 40 7.52 -11.77 -7.71
N LYS A 41 6.63 -12.74 -7.47
CA LYS A 41 6.82 -13.72 -6.39
C LYS A 41 8.17 -14.44 -6.49
N GLU A 42 8.56 -14.80 -7.70
CA GLU A 42 9.82 -15.51 -7.97
C GLU A 42 11.02 -14.63 -7.59
N GLU A 43 10.99 -13.35 -7.93
CA GLU A 43 12.03 -12.40 -7.55
C GLU A 43 12.13 -12.23 -6.04
N VAL A 44 10.99 -12.16 -5.35
CA VAL A 44 10.94 -12.06 -3.89
C VAL A 44 11.47 -13.33 -3.24
N LEU A 45 11.11 -14.52 -3.74
CA LEU A 45 11.65 -15.78 -3.25
C LEU A 45 13.16 -15.87 -3.43
N ASP A 46 13.68 -15.40 -4.55
CA ASP A 46 15.12 -15.36 -4.80
C ASP A 46 15.86 -14.43 -3.85
N LYS A 47 15.28 -13.27 -3.55
CA LYS A 47 15.88 -12.24 -2.69
C LYS A 47 15.70 -12.49 -1.19
N CYS A 48 14.54 -12.97 -0.79
CA CYS A 48 14.13 -13.10 0.62
C CYS A 48 14.02 -14.54 1.11
N GLY A 49 13.99 -15.53 0.22
CA GLY A 49 13.73 -16.92 0.57
C GLY A 49 12.25 -17.17 0.85
N LYS A 50 11.97 -18.34 1.43
CA LYS A 50 10.59 -18.72 1.77
C LYS A 50 10.02 -17.83 2.86
N PRO A 51 8.76 -17.36 2.70
CA PRO A 51 8.07 -16.65 3.77
C PRO A 51 7.74 -17.62 4.94
N ASP A 52 7.62 -17.07 6.13
CA ASP A 52 7.23 -17.85 7.32
C ASP A 52 5.77 -18.28 7.26
N LYS A 53 4.94 -17.50 6.59
CA LYS A 53 3.52 -17.78 6.41
C LYS A 53 3.02 -17.26 5.07
N ARG A 54 2.09 -17.99 4.45
CA ARG A 54 1.37 -17.58 3.24
C ARG A 54 -0.12 -17.67 3.50
N ASP A 55 -0.82 -16.56 3.24
CA ASP A 55 -2.26 -16.48 3.36
C ASP A 55 -2.87 -16.10 2.02
N GLN A 56 -3.90 -16.82 1.60
CA GLN A 56 -4.73 -16.46 0.46
C GLN A 56 -5.80 -15.47 0.92
N LEU A 57 -5.88 -14.32 0.28
CA LEU A 57 -6.89 -13.31 0.52
C LEU A 57 -7.76 -13.17 -0.71
N GLU A 58 -9.08 -13.18 -0.51
CA GLU A 58 -10.03 -12.90 -1.58
C GLU A 58 -10.58 -11.49 -1.39
N GLU A 59 -10.39 -10.63 -2.39
CA GLU A 59 -11.03 -9.33 -2.46
C GLU A 59 -11.96 -9.29 -3.67
N ASP A 60 -13.20 -8.86 -3.45
CA ASP A 60 -14.13 -8.58 -4.52
C ASP A 60 -13.90 -7.18 -5.07
N GLN A 61 -13.45 -7.08 -6.30
CA GLN A 61 -13.38 -5.80 -6.98
C GLN A 61 -14.70 -5.55 -7.71
N ASN A 62 -15.43 -4.54 -7.26
CA ASN A 62 -16.63 -4.06 -7.96
C ASN A 62 -16.18 -3.09 -9.06
N SER A 63 -16.33 -3.49 -10.31
CA SER A 63 -16.21 -2.58 -11.44
C SER A 63 -17.61 -2.22 -11.95
N THR A 64 -17.89 -0.92 -12.00
CA THR A 64 -19.14 -0.43 -12.60
C THR A 64 -18.86 -0.09 -14.06
N ILE A 65 -19.49 -0.82 -14.97
CA ILE A 65 -19.49 -0.45 -16.38
C ILE A 65 -20.54 0.65 -16.56
N SER A 66 -20.09 1.85 -16.85
CA SER A 66 -20.98 2.97 -17.19
C SER A 66 -21.78 2.68 -18.46
N GLN A 67 -22.91 3.34 -18.58
CA GLN A 67 -23.91 3.16 -19.63
C GLN A 67 -23.31 2.88 -21.02
N ILE A 68 -23.67 1.72 -21.58
CA ILE A 68 -23.37 1.37 -22.97
C ILE A 68 -24.57 1.77 -23.83
N TYR A 69 -24.32 2.52 -24.89
CA TYR A 69 -25.36 2.87 -25.85
C TYR A 69 -25.59 1.69 -26.82
N ASP A 70 -26.83 1.21 -26.85
CA ASP A 70 -27.24 0.17 -27.80
C ASP A 70 -27.78 0.80 -29.09
N TYR A 71 -27.03 0.66 -30.17
CA TYR A 71 -27.39 1.20 -31.48
C TYR A 71 -28.59 0.54 -32.12
N LYS A 72 -28.94 -0.68 -31.68
CA LYS A 72 -30.09 -1.41 -32.22
C LYS A 72 -31.43 -0.92 -31.67
N THR A 73 -31.44 -0.59 -30.39
CA THR A 73 -32.64 -0.12 -29.68
C THR A 73 -32.64 1.39 -29.47
N GLU A 74 -31.55 2.09 -29.84
CA GLU A 74 -31.35 3.53 -29.64
C GLU A 74 -31.54 3.96 -28.19
N ARG A 75 -31.10 3.12 -27.23
CA ARG A 75 -31.22 3.37 -25.81
C ARG A 75 -29.94 3.11 -25.08
N TYR A 76 -29.75 3.83 -23.96
CA TYR A 76 -28.72 3.52 -23.01
C TYR A 76 -29.13 2.32 -22.15
N MET A 77 -28.23 1.34 -22.07
CA MET A 77 -28.42 0.20 -21.16
C MET A 77 -28.11 0.61 -19.72
N ALA A 78 -28.82 -0.01 -18.78
CA ALA A 78 -28.55 0.21 -17.35
C ALA A 78 -27.10 -0.17 -16.99
N PRO A 79 -26.43 0.57 -16.09
CA PRO A 79 -25.09 0.25 -15.64
C PRO A 79 -25.06 -1.14 -15.00
N LYS A 80 -24.10 -1.97 -15.40
CA LYS A 80 -23.86 -3.29 -14.80
C LYS A 80 -22.72 -3.20 -13.82
N VAL A 81 -22.93 -3.74 -12.62
CA VAL A 81 -21.84 -3.98 -11.67
C VAL A 81 -21.29 -5.37 -11.94
N ILE A 82 -20.03 -5.45 -12.36
CA ILE A 82 -19.34 -6.72 -12.54
C ILE A 82 -18.46 -6.91 -11.31
N LYS A 83 -18.71 -7.97 -10.55
CA LYS A 83 -17.84 -8.43 -9.48
C LYS A 83 -16.81 -9.37 -10.07
N GLN A 84 -15.54 -8.95 -10.05
CA GLN A 84 -14.43 -9.82 -10.39
C GLN A 84 -13.67 -10.15 -9.11
N PRO A 85 -13.54 -11.44 -8.74
CA PRO A 85 -12.70 -11.83 -7.63
C PRO A 85 -11.24 -11.55 -7.98
N ILE A 86 -10.57 -10.79 -7.13
CA ILE A 86 -9.13 -10.57 -7.22
C ILE A 86 -8.46 -11.56 -6.28
N GLN A 87 -7.55 -12.35 -6.82
CA GLN A 87 -6.73 -13.23 -6.00
C GLN A 87 -5.55 -12.44 -5.43
N MET A 88 -5.55 -12.29 -4.13
CA MET A 88 -4.45 -11.71 -3.38
C MET A 88 -3.81 -12.76 -2.48
N GLU A 89 -2.52 -12.66 -2.32
CA GLU A 89 -1.75 -13.50 -1.41
C GLU A 89 -0.91 -12.60 -0.52
N ARG A 90 -0.89 -12.91 0.78
CA ARG A 90 -0.06 -12.22 1.75
C ARG A 90 1.04 -13.15 2.23
N TRP A 91 2.27 -12.72 2.10
CA TRP A 91 3.43 -13.39 2.65
C TRP A 91 3.92 -12.68 3.90
N THR A 92 4.17 -13.44 4.94
CA THR A 92 4.68 -12.92 6.20
C THR A 92 6.13 -13.32 6.37
N TYR A 93 6.98 -12.33 6.59
CA TYR A 93 8.40 -12.53 6.89
C TYR A 93 8.71 -12.08 8.31
N ASN A 94 9.14 -13.01 9.14
CA ASN A 94 9.66 -12.75 10.48
C ASN A 94 11.19 -12.87 10.43
N MET A 95 11.87 -11.74 10.45
CA MET A 95 13.34 -11.68 10.35
C MET A 95 14.04 -11.69 11.72
N GLY A 96 13.36 -12.10 12.77
CA GLY A 96 13.89 -12.19 14.11
C GLY A 96 13.46 -11.03 15.03
N PRO A 97 13.82 -11.08 16.32
CA PRO A 97 13.32 -10.16 17.35
C PRO A 97 13.85 -8.73 17.22
N ASN A 98 14.93 -8.53 16.45
CA ASN A 98 15.53 -7.20 16.23
C ASN A 98 14.96 -6.47 15.01
N LYS A 99 14.03 -7.07 14.29
CA LYS A 99 13.41 -6.49 13.10
C LYS A 99 11.89 -6.60 13.19
N PHE A 100 11.21 -5.72 12.48
CA PHE A 100 9.76 -5.79 12.37
C PHE A 100 9.34 -6.89 11.42
N ILE A 101 8.22 -7.56 11.72
CA ILE A 101 7.55 -8.47 10.79
C ILE A 101 7.10 -7.66 9.58
N ARG A 102 7.30 -8.21 8.39
CA ARG A 102 6.90 -7.60 7.13
C ARG A 102 5.84 -8.42 6.44
N TYR A 103 4.81 -7.76 5.98
CA TYR A 103 3.74 -8.35 5.19
C TYR A 103 3.83 -7.87 3.75
N LEU A 104 3.94 -8.82 2.84
CA LEU A 104 4.02 -8.57 1.42
C LEU A 104 2.73 -9.03 0.75
N TYR A 105 2.07 -8.14 0.08
CA TYR A 105 0.80 -8.41 -0.60
C TYR A 105 1.04 -8.53 -2.10
N PHE A 106 0.65 -9.67 -2.66
CA PHE A 106 0.76 -9.96 -4.08
C PHE A 106 -0.63 -10.01 -4.72
N GLN A 107 -0.76 -9.36 -5.85
CA GLN A 107 -1.94 -9.44 -6.71
C GLN A 107 -1.49 -10.01 -8.05
N ASN A 108 -2.09 -11.13 -8.46
CA ASN A 108 -1.73 -11.80 -9.70
C ASN A 108 -0.21 -12.07 -9.84
N GLY A 109 0.44 -12.42 -8.75
CA GLY A 109 1.86 -12.75 -8.72
C GLY A 109 2.82 -11.57 -8.66
N GLU A 110 2.31 -10.34 -8.56
CA GLU A 110 3.08 -9.11 -8.49
C GLU A 110 2.94 -8.44 -7.12
N LEU A 111 4.04 -7.98 -6.54
CA LEU A 111 4.04 -7.28 -5.26
C LEU A 111 3.42 -5.89 -5.40
N ILE A 112 2.32 -5.65 -4.68
CA ILE A 112 1.57 -4.39 -4.74
C ILE A 112 1.69 -3.55 -3.47
N LYS A 113 2.02 -4.18 -2.34
CA LYS A 113 2.05 -3.51 -1.04
C LYS A 113 3.00 -4.19 -0.07
N ILE A 114 3.70 -3.39 0.71
CA ILE A 114 4.54 -3.84 1.82
C ILE A 114 4.07 -3.15 3.09
N GLU A 115 3.73 -3.91 4.12
CA GLU A 115 3.37 -3.40 5.43
C GLU A 115 4.41 -3.79 6.48
N THR A 116 4.59 -2.91 7.46
CA THR A 116 5.37 -3.17 8.65
C THR A 116 4.43 -3.58 9.78
N GLY A 117 4.68 -4.74 10.36
CA GLY A 117 3.94 -5.26 11.49
C GLY A 117 4.64 -5.04 12.84
N GLU A 118 4.36 -5.91 13.78
CA GLU A 118 4.99 -5.94 15.10
C GLU A 118 6.46 -6.37 15.01
N ARG A 119 7.19 -6.26 16.12
CA ARG A 119 8.52 -6.84 16.20
C ARG A 119 8.46 -8.35 16.02
N GLY A 120 9.44 -8.86 15.29
CA GLY A 120 9.59 -10.28 15.07
C GLY A 120 9.80 -11.07 16.39
N ARG A 121 9.64 -12.36 16.29
CA ARG A 121 9.82 -13.31 17.38
C ARG A 121 10.88 -14.34 17.03
N ASN A 122 11.44 -14.92 18.07
CA ASN A 122 12.34 -16.06 17.91
C ASN A 122 11.58 -17.30 17.43
#